data_078b81c69c85e4daae7074e48cfc0d15
#
_entry.id   078b81c69c85e4daae7074e48cfc0d15
#
_cell.length_a   1.000
_cell.length_b   1.000
_cell.length_c   1.000
_cell.angle_alpha   90.00
_cell.angle_beta   90.00
_cell.angle_gamma   90.00
#
_symmetry.space_group_name_H-M   'P 1'
#
loop_
_entity.id
_entity.type
_entity.pdbx_description
1 polymer ?
#
loop_
_entity_poly.entity_id
_entity_poly.type
_entity_poly.pdbx_seq_one_letter_code
_entity_poly.pdbx_strand_id
1 'polypeptide(L)'
;MSGIRWVLDGYNVMYALRFLPTDETLELARDRFIAWVRGFASIGDITVVFDARGSHERENEPSSAVRVIYGTEPLDADGTILTLVRQTKPSERSRLTVVTRDLLLRDRIFSYGSVVISPGAFESEYQRRSQAGQREILRGVGHFYRPFKDFFEKNTCEIKENER
;
A
#
# COMPACT_ATOMS: atom_id res chain seq x y z
N MET A 1 -17.45 -8.89 -10.06
CA MET A 1 -16.36 -9.84 -9.74
C MET A 1 -15.57 -9.26 -8.58
N SER A 2 -15.53 -9.94 -7.45
CA SER A 2 -14.73 -9.47 -6.32
C SER A 2 -13.25 -9.63 -6.66
N GLY A 3 -12.56 -8.53 -6.88
CA GLY A 3 -11.11 -8.49 -7.10
C GLY A 3 -10.31 -8.94 -5.87
N ILE A 4 -9.00 -8.95 -5.99
CA ILE A 4 -8.10 -9.14 -4.84
C ILE A 4 -8.23 -7.94 -3.92
N ARG A 5 -8.29 -8.17 -2.62
CA ARG A 5 -8.25 -7.13 -1.58
C ARG A 5 -6.89 -7.15 -0.91
N TRP A 6 -6.31 -5.97 -0.78
CA TRP A 6 -4.99 -5.78 -0.19
C TRP A 6 -5.12 -5.06 1.16
N VAL A 7 -4.43 -5.55 2.16
CA VAL A 7 -4.28 -4.88 3.45
C VAL A 7 -2.80 -4.66 3.71
N LEU A 8 -2.38 -3.40 3.77
CA LEU A 8 -0.99 -3.02 3.98
C LEU A 8 -0.79 -2.63 5.45
N ASP A 9 0.19 -3.24 6.09
CA ASP A 9 0.75 -2.80 7.36
C ASP A 9 1.58 -1.52 7.10
N GLY A 10 0.98 -0.36 7.33
CA GLY A 10 1.44 0.92 6.80
C GLY A 10 2.89 1.24 7.14
N TYR A 11 3.24 1.32 8.42
CA TYR A 11 4.61 1.64 8.82
C TYR A 11 5.61 0.55 8.46
N ASN A 12 5.22 -0.71 8.53
CA ASN A 12 6.08 -1.83 8.16
C ASN A 12 6.45 -1.78 6.67
N VAL A 13 5.45 -1.50 5.80
CA VAL A 13 5.67 -1.33 4.37
C VAL A 13 6.48 -0.07 4.07
N MET A 14 6.16 1.06 4.72
CA MET A 14 6.92 2.31 4.58
C MET A 14 8.40 2.11 4.93
N TYR A 15 8.68 1.44 6.04
CA TYR A 15 10.04 1.13 6.47
C TYR A 15 10.75 0.23 5.45
N ALA A 16 10.10 -0.83 5.02
CA ALA A 16 10.67 -1.81 4.07
C ALA A 16 11.00 -1.19 2.71
N LEU A 17 10.17 -0.27 2.23
CA LEU A 17 10.32 0.41 0.94
C LEU A 17 11.00 1.78 1.06
N ARG A 18 11.59 2.08 2.22
CA ARG A 18 12.37 3.31 2.49
C ARG A 18 11.58 4.62 2.31
N PHE A 19 10.31 4.61 2.67
CA PHE A 19 9.49 5.82 2.73
C PHE A 19 9.70 6.64 4.01
N LEU A 20 10.34 6.07 5.04
CA LEU A 20 10.66 6.81 6.26
C LEU A 20 11.89 7.68 6.02
N PRO A 21 11.75 9.00 6.13
CA PRO A 21 12.82 9.93 5.81
C PRO A 21 13.73 10.18 7.01
N THR A 22 14.89 10.76 6.71
CA THR A 22 15.78 11.35 7.72
C THR A 22 15.42 12.80 8.02
N ASP A 23 14.79 13.53 7.11
CA ASP A 23 14.69 15.00 7.14
C ASP A 23 13.27 15.57 7.02
N GLU A 24 12.24 14.75 6.89
CA GLU A 24 10.84 15.20 6.83
C GLU A 24 10.02 14.67 8.01
N THR A 25 8.85 15.24 8.25
CA THR A 25 7.94 14.75 9.30
C THR A 25 7.33 13.41 8.91
N LEU A 26 6.98 12.61 9.92
CA LEU A 26 6.30 11.33 9.70
C LEU A 26 4.96 11.50 8.95
N GLU A 27 4.29 12.64 9.14
CA GLU A 27 3.03 12.96 8.45
C GLU A 27 3.24 13.15 6.95
N LEU A 28 4.24 13.91 6.54
CA LEU A 28 4.59 14.09 5.14
C LEU A 28 5.00 12.76 4.49
N ALA A 29 5.78 11.95 5.21
CA ALA A 29 6.15 10.62 4.73
C ALA A 29 4.92 9.72 4.51
N ARG A 30 3.93 9.75 5.42
CA ARG A 30 2.66 9.02 5.25
C ARG A 30 1.87 9.53 4.05
N ASP A 31 1.74 10.84 3.91
CA ASP A 31 0.99 11.43 2.79
C ASP A 31 1.62 11.04 1.45
N ARG A 32 2.94 11.06 1.36
CA ARG A 32 3.69 10.60 0.18
C ARG A 32 3.50 9.11 -0.08
N PHE A 33 3.53 8.28 0.97
CA PHE A 33 3.27 6.86 0.86
C PHE A 33 1.84 6.56 0.41
N ILE A 34 0.84 7.24 0.97
CA ILE A 34 -0.56 7.09 0.55
C ILE A 34 -0.74 7.51 -0.91
N ALA A 35 -0.11 8.62 -1.34
CA ALA A 35 -0.12 9.04 -2.74
C ALA A 35 0.49 7.98 -3.66
N TRP A 36 1.59 7.35 -3.26
CA TRP A 36 2.20 6.25 -3.98
C TRP A 36 1.27 5.02 -4.05
N VAL A 37 0.66 4.63 -2.92
CA VAL A 37 -0.29 3.50 -2.87
C VAL A 37 -1.51 3.74 -3.77
N ARG A 38 -1.99 4.98 -3.90
CA ARG A 38 -3.10 5.32 -4.82
C ARG A 38 -2.80 4.95 -6.28
N GLY A 39 -1.54 4.96 -6.68
CA GLY A 39 -1.12 4.48 -8.00
C GLY A 39 -1.41 2.98 -8.23
N PHE A 40 -1.59 2.21 -7.16
CA PHE A 40 -1.86 0.76 -7.20
C PHE A 40 -3.37 0.43 -7.23
N ALA A 41 -4.26 1.42 -7.23
CA ALA A 41 -5.71 1.20 -7.17
C ALA A 41 -6.26 0.33 -8.32
N SER A 42 -5.53 0.23 -9.44
CA SER A 42 -5.89 -0.63 -10.57
C SER A 42 -5.74 -2.12 -10.30
N ILE A 43 -5.01 -2.53 -9.26
CA ILE A 43 -4.78 -3.95 -8.95
C ILE A 43 -5.79 -4.54 -7.96
N GLY A 44 -6.69 -3.73 -7.41
CA GLY A 44 -7.74 -4.15 -6.48
C GLY A 44 -7.98 -3.13 -5.37
N ASP A 45 -8.87 -3.48 -4.45
CA ASP A 45 -9.19 -2.65 -3.29
C ASP A 45 -8.03 -2.68 -2.29
N ILE A 46 -7.55 -1.51 -1.87
CA ILE A 46 -6.40 -1.40 -0.97
C ILE A 46 -6.83 -0.74 0.33
N THR A 47 -6.49 -1.36 1.45
CA THR A 47 -6.61 -0.78 2.79
C THR A 47 -5.21 -0.64 3.38
N VAL A 48 -4.85 0.55 3.82
CA VAL A 48 -3.61 0.80 4.57
C VAL A 48 -3.96 0.99 6.04
N VAL A 49 -3.30 0.27 6.92
CA VAL A 49 -3.50 0.34 8.36
C VAL A 49 -2.27 0.94 9.02
N PHE A 50 -2.44 2.01 9.78
CA PHE A 50 -1.39 2.63 10.57
C PHE A 50 -1.70 2.53 12.06
N ASP A 51 -0.66 2.50 12.88
CA ASP A 51 -0.80 2.80 14.32
C ASP A 51 -1.16 4.26 14.53
N ALA A 52 -2.05 4.53 15.48
CA ALA A 52 -2.51 5.89 15.82
C ALA A 52 -1.47 6.73 16.58
N ARG A 53 -0.20 6.30 16.64
CA ARG A 53 0.84 7.01 17.39
C ARG A 53 0.95 8.48 16.95
N GLY A 54 0.36 9.35 17.75
CA GLY A 54 0.54 10.81 17.63
C GLY A 54 -0.21 11.49 16.49
N SER A 55 -1.13 10.83 15.82
CA SER A 55 -1.97 11.46 14.80
C SER A 55 -3.37 11.72 15.33
N HIS A 56 -3.77 12.99 15.33
CA HIS A 56 -5.17 13.36 15.44
C HIS A 56 -5.94 12.65 14.32
N GLU A 57 -7.14 12.16 14.65
CA GLU A 57 -8.08 11.51 13.76
C GLU A 57 -8.20 12.27 12.43
N ARG A 58 -7.51 11.81 11.40
CA ARG A 58 -7.89 12.18 10.04
C ARG A 58 -8.95 11.18 9.63
N GLU A 59 -10.16 11.66 9.52
CA GLU A 59 -11.29 10.91 9.02
C GLU A 59 -10.96 10.26 7.69
N ASN A 60 -11.37 8.99 7.58
CA ASN A 60 -11.33 8.24 6.33
C ASN A 60 -12.01 9.03 5.22
N GLU A 61 -11.29 9.43 4.18
CA GLU A 61 -11.89 9.95 2.96
C GLU A 61 -12.61 8.80 2.23
N PRO A 62 -13.94 8.77 2.21
CA PRO A 62 -14.69 7.62 1.70
C PRO A 62 -14.69 7.48 0.18
N SER A 63 -13.99 8.34 -0.55
CA SER A 63 -14.10 8.42 -2.03
C SER A 63 -12.91 7.88 -2.80
N SER A 64 -11.90 7.31 -2.14
CA SER A 64 -10.72 6.79 -2.84
C SER A 64 -10.71 5.27 -2.89
N ALA A 65 -10.21 4.70 -3.98
CA ALA A 65 -9.94 3.26 -4.13
C ALA A 65 -8.92 2.74 -3.09
N VAL A 66 -8.34 3.64 -2.28
CA VAL A 66 -7.46 3.35 -1.17
C VAL A 66 -8.11 3.83 0.13
N ARG A 67 -8.41 2.90 1.01
CA ARG A 67 -8.91 3.16 2.36
C ARG A 67 -7.75 3.25 3.34
N VAL A 68 -7.74 4.26 4.20
CA VAL A 68 -6.75 4.40 5.27
C VAL A 68 -7.46 4.22 6.61
N ILE A 69 -6.91 3.37 7.46
CA ILE A 69 -7.42 3.10 8.82
C ILE A 69 -6.28 3.37 9.81
N TYR A 70 -6.61 4.06 10.88
CA TYR A 70 -5.72 4.21 12.03
C TYR A 70 -6.19 3.28 13.14
N GLY A 71 -5.29 2.39 13.61
CA GLY A 71 -5.54 1.55 14.78
C GLY A 71 -5.65 2.44 16.01
N THR A 72 -6.78 2.38 16.71
CA THR A 72 -7.02 3.10 17.96
C THR A 72 -7.06 2.11 19.12
N GLU A 73 -6.57 2.52 20.29
CA GLU A 73 -6.67 1.66 21.48
C GLU A 73 -8.11 1.13 21.67
N PRO A 74 -8.25 -0.15 22.04
CA PRO A 74 -7.21 -1.09 22.48
C PRO A 74 -6.51 -1.87 21.36
N LEU A 75 -6.80 -1.58 20.08
CA LEU A 75 -6.22 -2.28 18.94
C LEU A 75 -5.12 -1.43 18.28
N ASP A 76 -3.90 -1.94 18.27
CA ASP A 76 -2.82 -1.45 17.40
C ASP A 76 -3.06 -1.82 15.92
N ALA A 77 -2.10 -1.51 15.04
CA ALA A 77 -2.20 -1.86 13.62
C ALA A 77 -2.35 -3.37 13.43
N ASP A 78 -1.60 -4.18 14.14
CA ASP A 78 -1.65 -5.65 14.06
C ASP A 78 -3.03 -6.18 14.46
N GLY A 79 -3.55 -5.72 15.58
CA GLY A 79 -4.89 -6.08 16.07
C GLY A 79 -5.99 -5.67 15.08
N THR A 80 -5.84 -4.50 14.46
CA THR A 80 -6.74 -4.00 13.42
C THR A 80 -6.69 -4.87 12.17
N ILE A 81 -5.49 -5.22 11.68
CA ILE A 81 -5.30 -6.11 10.53
C ILE A 81 -5.92 -7.49 10.81
N LEU A 82 -5.64 -8.09 11.97
CA LEU A 82 -6.22 -9.37 12.35
C LEU A 82 -7.75 -9.32 12.44
N THR A 83 -8.31 -8.22 12.91
CA THR A 83 -9.76 -8.02 12.95
C THR A 83 -10.35 -7.99 11.54
N LEU A 84 -9.73 -7.28 10.59
CA LEU A 84 -10.14 -7.27 9.18
C LEU A 84 -10.11 -8.68 8.57
N VAL A 85 -9.04 -9.45 8.85
CA VAL A 85 -8.92 -10.84 8.40
C VAL A 85 -10.03 -11.72 8.98
N ARG A 86 -10.30 -11.61 10.29
CA ARG A 86 -11.34 -12.39 10.98
C ARG A 86 -12.74 -12.06 10.51
N GLN A 87 -13.03 -10.79 10.25
CA GLN A 87 -14.32 -10.33 9.72
C GLN A 87 -14.55 -10.73 8.27
N THR A 88 -13.50 -11.07 7.55
CA THR A 88 -13.61 -11.59 6.18
C THR A 88 -14.19 -13.00 6.19
N LYS A 89 -15.21 -13.23 5.36
CA LYS A 89 -15.83 -14.56 5.23
C LYS A 89 -14.78 -15.62 4.88
N PRO A 90 -14.81 -16.82 5.49
CA PRO A 90 -13.82 -17.87 5.21
C PRO A 90 -13.63 -18.17 3.72
N SER A 91 -14.69 -18.16 2.93
CA SER A 91 -14.66 -18.38 1.47
C SER A 91 -13.96 -17.28 0.67
N GLU A 92 -13.76 -16.10 1.27
CA GLU A 92 -13.14 -14.94 0.62
C GLU A 92 -11.72 -14.65 1.14
N ARG A 93 -11.26 -15.36 2.18
CA ARG A 93 -9.96 -15.11 2.81
C ARG A 93 -8.78 -15.36 1.88
N SER A 94 -8.89 -16.32 0.98
CA SER A 94 -7.87 -16.57 -0.05
C SER A 94 -7.68 -15.41 -1.04
N ARG A 95 -8.64 -14.48 -1.10
CA ARG A 95 -8.58 -13.26 -1.92
C ARG A 95 -8.13 -12.03 -1.11
N LEU A 96 -7.95 -12.18 0.20
CA LEU A 96 -7.42 -11.15 1.07
C LEU A 96 -5.92 -11.38 1.23
N THR A 97 -5.14 -10.45 0.71
CA THR A 97 -3.68 -10.50 0.80
C THR A 97 -3.19 -9.39 1.74
N VAL A 98 -2.48 -9.77 2.78
CA VAL A 98 -1.84 -8.85 3.71
C VAL A 98 -0.39 -8.64 3.31
N VAL A 99 0.06 -7.39 3.35
CA VAL A 99 1.43 -7.00 3.01
C VAL A 99 2.16 -6.57 4.28
N THR A 100 3.08 -7.40 4.75
CA THR A 100 3.91 -7.13 5.94
C THR A 100 5.20 -7.94 5.90
N ARG A 101 6.21 -7.50 6.67
CA ARG A 101 7.42 -8.28 6.98
C ARG A 101 7.39 -8.89 8.37
N ASP A 102 6.38 -8.55 9.19
CA ASP A 102 6.27 -9.08 10.53
C ASP A 102 5.95 -10.58 10.50
N LEU A 103 6.85 -11.40 11.06
CA LEU A 103 6.73 -12.85 11.04
C LEU A 103 5.63 -13.35 11.99
N LEU A 104 5.43 -12.67 13.13
CA LEU A 104 4.41 -13.07 14.10
C LEU A 104 3.02 -12.76 13.55
N LEU A 105 2.85 -11.58 12.97
CA LEU A 105 1.60 -11.19 12.31
C LEU A 105 1.30 -12.14 11.14
N ARG A 106 2.31 -12.48 10.33
CA ARG A 106 2.20 -13.40 9.21
C ARG A 106 1.66 -14.76 9.65
N ASP A 107 2.26 -15.37 10.69
CA ASP A 107 1.88 -16.71 11.14
C ASP A 107 0.44 -16.73 11.67
N ARG A 108 0.02 -15.65 12.34
CA ARG A 108 -1.38 -15.48 12.78
C ARG A 108 -2.34 -15.37 11.61
N ILE A 109 -1.99 -14.60 10.57
CA ILE A 109 -2.82 -14.42 9.38
C ILE A 109 -2.97 -15.73 8.60
N PHE A 110 -1.88 -16.50 8.43
CA PHE A 110 -1.92 -17.82 7.80
C PHE A 110 -2.89 -18.77 8.50
N SER A 111 -2.96 -18.73 9.83
CA SER A 111 -3.89 -19.58 10.60
C SER A 111 -5.36 -19.32 10.26
N TYR A 112 -5.68 -18.13 9.73
CA TYR A 112 -7.02 -17.77 9.26
C TYR A 112 -7.28 -18.08 7.79
N GLY A 113 -6.28 -18.53 7.03
CA GLY A 113 -6.39 -18.87 5.61
C GLY A 113 -6.29 -17.69 4.63
N SER A 114 -5.76 -16.54 5.08
CA SER A 114 -5.44 -15.40 4.21
C SER A 114 -4.00 -15.48 3.71
N VAL A 115 -3.72 -14.79 2.61
CA VAL A 115 -2.40 -14.75 1.98
C VAL A 115 -1.56 -13.63 2.60
N VAL A 116 -0.26 -13.87 2.75
CA VAL A 116 0.69 -12.83 3.18
C VAL A 116 1.83 -12.75 2.18
N ILE A 117 2.19 -11.53 1.80
CA ILE A 117 3.35 -11.27 0.96
C ILE A 117 4.23 -10.18 1.56
N SER A 118 5.49 -10.13 1.12
CA SER A 118 6.40 -9.06 1.50
C SER A 118 6.09 -7.75 0.74
N PRO A 119 6.50 -6.58 1.28
CA PRO A 119 6.38 -5.30 0.57
C PRO A 119 7.02 -5.30 -0.83
N GLY A 120 8.20 -5.90 -0.99
CA GLY A 120 8.85 -6.01 -2.30
C GLY A 120 8.08 -6.89 -3.29
N ALA A 121 7.43 -7.97 -2.80
CA ALA A 121 6.56 -8.79 -3.65
C ALA A 121 5.30 -8.03 -4.07
N PHE A 122 4.74 -7.18 -3.21
CA PHE A 122 3.61 -6.31 -3.54
C PHE A 122 3.98 -5.31 -4.64
N GLU A 123 5.11 -4.64 -4.52
CA GLU A 123 5.63 -3.71 -5.54
C GLU A 123 5.85 -4.43 -6.89
N SER A 124 6.45 -5.62 -6.86
CA SER A 124 6.68 -6.43 -8.07
C SER A 124 5.37 -6.88 -8.73
N GLU A 125 4.35 -7.21 -7.94
CA GLU A 125 3.02 -7.58 -8.44
C GLU A 125 2.34 -6.41 -9.16
N TYR A 126 2.49 -5.20 -8.64
CA TYR A 126 2.01 -4.00 -9.32
C TYR A 126 2.70 -3.82 -10.67
N GLN A 127 4.04 -3.86 -10.69
CA GLN A 127 4.81 -3.71 -11.93
C GLN A 127 4.39 -4.74 -12.99
N ARG A 128 4.23 -6.00 -12.56
CA ARG A 128 3.79 -7.10 -13.43
C ARG A 128 2.42 -6.83 -14.04
N ARG A 129 1.45 -6.36 -13.25
CA ARG A 129 0.08 -6.09 -13.71
C ARG A 129 0.01 -4.84 -14.57
N SER A 130 0.74 -3.78 -14.22
CA SER A 130 0.83 -2.56 -15.01
C SER A 130 1.42 -2.84 -16.40
N GLN A 131 2.45 -3.67 -16.48
CA GLN A 131 3.04 -4.08 -17.78
C GLN A 131 2.09 -4.96 -18.60
N ALA A 132 1.33 -5.85 -17.96
CA ALA A 132 0.33 -6.67 -18.65
C ALA A 132 -0.81 -5.82 -19.23
N GLY A 133 -1.31 -4.86 -18.45
CA GLY A 133 -2.30 -3.89 -18.90
C GLY A 133 -1.81 -3.02 -20.06
N GLN A 134 -0.53 -2.58 -20.01
CA GLN A 134 0.08 -1.82 -21.11
C GLN A 134 0.21 -2.66 -22.39
N ARG A 135 0.55 -3.95 -22.29
CA ARG A 135 0.61 -4.84 -23.46
C ARG A 135 -0.78 -5.08 -24.09
N GLU A 136 -1.82 -5.10 -23.29
CA GLU A 136 -3.18 -5.26 -23.74
C GLU A 136 -3.72 -3.98 -24.41
N ILE A 137 -3.39 -2.80 -23.85
CA ILE A 137 -3.71 -1.49 -24.45
C ILE A 137 -2.91 -1.27 -25.74
N LEU A 138 -1.64 -1.66 -25.80
CA LEU A 138 -0.82 -1.57 -27.01
C LEU A 138 -1.29 -2.50 -28.14
N ARG A 139 -2.05 -3.55 -27.82
CA ARG A 139 -2.74 -4.38 -28.81
C ARG A 139 -4.06 -3.76 -29.29
N GLY A 140 -4.60 -2.82 -28.54
CA GLY A 140 -5.94 -2.27 -28.77
C GLY A 140 -6.03 -0.83 -29.31
N VAL A 141 -5.18 0.10 -28.95
CA VAL A 141 -5.15 1.50 -29.49
C VAL A 141 -3.88 2.21 -29.01
N GLY A 142 -3.13 2.80 -29.94
CA GLY A 142 -1.94 3.59 -29.62
C GLY A 142 -2.27 4.90 -28.92
N HIS A 143 -2.09 4.97 -27.62
CA HIS A 143 -1.84 6.22 -26.90
C HIS A 143 -0.98 5.97 -25.66
N PHE A 144 0.07 6.77 -25.53
CA PHE A 144 1.13 6.67 -24.54
C PHE A 144 0.66 6.95 -23.11
N TYR A 145 0.93 6.02 -22.20
CA TYR A 145 1.02 6.28 -20.77
C TYR A 145 2.48 6.11 -20.35
N ARG A 146 3.12 7.18 -19.88
CA ARG A 146 4.50 7.12 -19.36
C ARG A 146 4.53 6.47 -17.98
N PRO A 147 5.42 5.49 -17.74
CA PRO A 147 5.54 4.87 -16.43
C PRO A 147 6.14 5.86 -15.41
N PHE A 148 5.75 5.67 -14.18
CA PHE A 148 6.02 6.43 -12.94
C PHE A 148 7.51 6.74 -12.65
N LYS A 149 8.43 6.25 -13.44
CA LYS A 149 9.87 6.54 -13.34
C LYS A 149 10.19 8.04 -13.45
N ASP A 150 9.39 8.78 -14.25
CA ASP A 150 9.58 10.21 -14.47
C ASP A 150 9.21 11.07 -13.26
N PHE A 151 8.43 10.52 -12.30
CA PHE A 151 8.04 11.26 -11.09
C PHE A 151 9.20 11.35 -10.08
N PHE A 152 10.04 10.33 -10.00
CA PHE A 152 11.21 10.32 -9.12
C PHE A 152 12.41 11.03 -9.73
N GLU A 153 12.60 10.95 -11.07
CA GLU A 153 13.73 11.60 -11.74
C GLU A 153 13.59 13.14 -11.78
N LYS A 154 12.36 13.68 -11.87
CA LYS A 154 12.15 15.14 -11.86
C LYS A 154 12.40 15.76 -10.49
N ASN A 155 12.08 15.08 -9.39
CA ASN A 155 12.29 15.64 -8.05
C ASN A 155 13.75 15.50 -7.55
N THR A 156 14.59 14.71 -8.20
CA THR A 156 16.03 14.62 -7.88
C THR A 156 16.89 15.61 -8.66
N CYS A 157 16.39 16.17 -9.76
CA CYS A 157 17.13 17.19 -10.53
C CYS A 157 17.02 18.61 -9.96
N GLU A 158 15.92 18.96 -9.28
CA GLU A 158 15.75 20.32 -8.72
C GLU A 158 16.56 20.60 -7.46
N ILE A 159 17.09 19.56 -6.79
CA ILE A 159 17.92 19.71 -5.58
C ILE A 159 19.39 20.05 -5.91
N LYS A 160 19.85 19.85 -7.15
CA LYS A 160 21.25 20.07 -7.53
C LYS A 160 21.57 21.43 -8.13
N GLU A 161 20.61 22.30 -8.40
CA GLU A 161 20.86 23.61 -9.00
C GLU A 161 20.90 24.77 -7.99
N ASN A 162 20.68 24.54 -6.68
CA ASN A 162 20.72 25.60 -5.68
C ASN A 162 21.99 25.63 -4.79
N GLU A 163 23.03 24.88 -5.15
CA GLU A 163 24.36 24.95 -4.53
C GLU A 163 25.46 25.35 -5.52
N ARG A 164 25.33 26.57 -6.09
CA ARG A 164 26.49 27.29 -6.68
C ARG A 164 26.33 28.79 -6.50
#